data_f4503c9c070ce7c1391cecac6107c6b1
#
_entry.id   f4503c9c070ce7c1391cecac6107c6b1
#
_cell.length_a   1.000
_cell.length_b   1.000
_cell.length_c   1.000
_cell.angle_alpha   90.00
_cell.angle_beta   90.00
_cell.angle_gamma   90.00
#
_symmetry.space_group_name_H-M   'P 1'
#
loop_
_entity.id
_entity.type
_entity.pdbx_description
1 polymer ?
#
loop_
_entity_poly.entity_id
_entity_poly.type
_entity_poly.pdbx_seq_one_letter_code
_entity_poly.pdbx_strand_id
1 'polypeptide(L)'
;MTLEGFDLVAFGATTPLLLDYRPWHLSVAFVGLLGSLTPIGMLIGSLLVGQFTDRFGRRRTTLISIGVVSAGMFACAAAPVPALFGVGRFVVGLGVGAIYPAMGPLIFELAPAGRKNLFSGIVQCGTAVGGSFAALVANTLLTGHGFHLEYLVGGIAGLLLLPLAFAWLPESTEYHRAVSASAPVPDGRGRWLVLKPPYLGTTVMFCAMAGLSFLLIFGVNTWLPKLMQTADYPLQDSQTFLVLLNLGATVGGLAMALLADRAGSRGPITACFLLGAAAIIAMSARLPLPVLYAVVIIGGCGAVGVQGLINVYISRSYPVTMRAGAVGVALGVGRLGAIAGPTLGGWILAAGLQPRWNFVSFAVPAVLGAALTLAAGGRALQNQSRSAPSPRAKEPTAGPTQ
;
A
#
# COMPACT_ATOMS: atom_id res chain seq x y z
N MET A 1 -2.16 -2.43 -9.87
CA MET A 1 -1.51 -3.14 -8.76
C MET A 1 -0.09 -3.58 -9.12
N THR A 2 0.14 -4.36 -10.20
CA THR A 2 1.50 -4.79 -10.58
C THR A 2 2.47 -3.61 -10.83
N LEU A 3 2.01 -2.55 -11.53
CA LEU A 3 2.82 -1.34 -11.73
C LEU A 3 3.12 -0.58 -10.42
N GLU A 4 2.17 -0.58 -9.48
CA GLU A 4 2.38 0.01 -8.15
C GLU A 4 3.46 -0.74 -7.37
N GLY A 5 3.37 -2.07 -7.35
CA GLY A 5 4.38 -2.89 -6.70
C GLY A 5 5.75 -2.78 -7.35
N PHE A 6 5.78 -2.73 -8.69
CA PHE A 6 7.02 -2.50 -9.43
C PHE A 6 7.67 -1.18 -9.01
N ASP A 7 6.94 -0.06 -9.05
CA ASP A 7 7.49 1.25 -8.68
C ASP A 7 8.01 1.32 -7.24
N LEU A 8 7.23 0.76 -6.30
CA LEU A 8 7.62 0.73 -4.89
C LEU A 8 8.98 0.06 -4.68
N VAL A 9 9.16 -1.11 -5.30
CA VAL A 9 10.37 -1.92 -5.12
C VAL A 9 11.52 -1.41 -6.00
N ALA A 10 11.24 -0.94 -7.21
CA ALA A 10 12.23 -0.37 -8.12
C ALA A 10 13.00 0.78 -7.47
N PHE A 11 12.31 1.68 -6.76
CA PHE A 11 12.99 2.77 -6.05
C PHE A 11 13.91 2.25 -4.94
N GLY A 12 13.45 1.31 -4.12
CA GLY A 12 14.27 0.71 -3.07
C GLY A 12 15.50 -0.01 -3.65
N ALA A 13 15.30 -0.78 -4.72
CA ALA A 13 16.35 -1.49 -5.41
C ALA A 13 17.42 -0.55 -6.01
N THR A 14 16.99 0.60 -6.52
CA THR A 14 17.90 1.60 -7.13
C THR A 14 18.49 2.59 -6.13
N THR A 15 17.98 2.65 -4.89
CA THR A 15 18.45 3.58 -3.85
C THR A 15 19.98 3.53 -3.62
N PRO A 16 20.65 2.37 -3.49
CA PRO A 16 22.09 2.31 -3.36
C PRO A 16 22.82 2.92 -4.56
N LEU A 17 22.36 2.61 -5.77
CA LEU A 17 22.95 3.13 -7.01
C LEU A 17 22.77 4.62 -7.18
N LEU A 18 21.62 5.18 -6.76
CA LEU A 18 21.37 6.62 -6.75
C LEU A 18 22.34 7.36 -5.82
N LEU A 19 22.67 6.76 -4.66
CA LEU A 19 23.63 7.32 -3.71
C LEU A 19 25.06 7.27 -4.24
N ASP A 20 25.42 6.24 -5.00
CA ASP A 20 26.74 6.05 -5.56
C ASP A 20 26.90 6.74 -6.93
N TYR A 21 25.82 7.31 -7.49
CA TYR A 21 25.83 7.96 -8.81
C TYR A 21 26.52 9.32 -8.76
N ARG A 22 27.80 9.32 -9.09
CA ARG A 22 28.69 10.50 -9.01
C ARG A 22 28.17 11.76 -9.71
N PRO A 23 27.51 11.71 -10.90
CA PRO A 23 27.04 12.94 -11.53
C PRO A 23 26.04 13.75 -10.71
N TRP A 24 25.30 13.11 -9.81
CA TRP A 24 24.25 13.79 -9.03
C TRP A 24 24.66 14.15 -7.60
N HIS A 25 25.71 13.55 -7.04
CA HIS A 25 26.20 13.82 -5.69
C HIS A 25 25.08 13.90 -4.63
N LEU A 26 24.16 12.92 -4.63
CA LEU A 26 22.97 12.95 -3.79
C LEU A 26 23.30 12.66 -2.33
N SER A 27 22.74 13.46 -1.42
CA SER A 27 22.73 13.10 -0.01
C SER A 27 21.67 12.06 0.30
N VAL A 28 21.90 11.27 1.34
CA VAL A 28 20.94 10.23 1.81
C VAL A 28 19.58 10.84 2.14
N ALA A 29 19.55 12.02 2.77
CA ALA A 29 18.33 12.74 3.08
C ALA A 29 17.56 13.14 1.82
N PHE A 30 18.27 13.58 0.75
CA PHE A 30 17.65 13.97 -0.50
C PHE A 30 17.07 12.75 -1.25
N VAL A 31 17.75 11.62 -1.22
CA VAL A 31 17.19 10.35 -1.78
C VAL A 31 15.92 9.95 -1.03
N GLY A 32 15.87 10.10 0.30
CA GLY A 32 14.65 9.90 1.08
C GLY A 32 13.50 10.80 0.61
N LEU A 33 13.78 12.08 0.33
CA LEU A 33 12.80 13.02 -0.22
C LEU A 33 12.31 12.58 -1.61
N LEU A 34 13.21 12.17 -2.50
CA LEU A 34 12.85 11.63 -3.81
C LEU A 34 11.93 10.41 -3.70
N GLY A 35 12.18 9.53 -2.71
CA GLY A 35 11.31 8.39 -2.39
C GLY A 35 9.90 8.79 -1.96
N SER A 36 9.74 9.93 -1.31
CA SER A 36 8.44 10.44 -0.84
C SER A 36 7.61 11.10 -1.94
N LEU A 37 8.20 11.46 -3.09
CA LEU A 37 7.48 12.13 -4.17
C LEU A 37 6.42 11.25 -4.81
N THR A 38 6.66 9.94 -4.97
CA THR A 38 5.62 9.02 -5.45
C THR A 38 4.43 8.93 -4.49
N PRO A 39 4.58 8.67 -3.18
CA PRO A 39 3.47 8.74 -2.23
C PRO A 39 2.72 10.08 -2.21
N ILE A 40 3.40 11.20 -2.38
CA ILE A 40 2.76 12.53 -2.51
C ILE A 40 1.89 12.55 -3.78
N GLY A 41 2.42 12.12 -4.91
CA GLY A 41 1.66 11.96 -6.15
C GLY A 41 0.46 11.03 -5.98
N MET A 42 0.64 9.88 -5.30
CA MET A 42 -0.45 8.93 -5.02
C MET A 42 -1.56 9.56 -4.18
N LEU A 43 -1.24 10.36 -3.18
CA LEU A 43 -2.23 11.09 -2.38
C LEU A 43 -3.06 12.03 -3.27
N ILE A 44 -2.41 12.85 -4.07
CA ILE A 44 -3.07 13.80 -4.96
C ILE A 44 -3.87 13.07 -6.04
N GLY A 45 -3.30 12.05 -6.70
CA GLY A 45 -3.97 11.24 -7.72
C GLY A 45 -5.24 10.59 -7.19
N SER A 46 -5.21 10.05 -5.97
CA SER A 46 -6.38 9.43 -5.34
C SER A 46 -7.49 10.43 -4.99
N LEU A 47 -7.15 11.68 -4.71
CA LEU A 47 -8.14 12.74 -4.46
C LEU A 47 -8.79 13.25 -5.75
N LEU A 48 -8.02 13.33 -6.82
CA LEU A 48 -8.49 13.85 -8.10
C LEU A 48 -9.30 12.82 -8.90
N VAL A 49 -9.01 11.52 -8.72
CA VAL A 49 -9.57 10.45 -9.56
C VAL A 49 -11.10 10.37 -9.52
N GLY A 50 -11.74 10.75 -8.41
CA GLY A 50 -13.20 10.75 -8.31
C GLY A 50 -13.85 11.59 -9.42
N GLN A 51 -13.36 12.81 -9.61
CA GLN A 51 -13.87 13.72 -10.67
C GLN A 51 -13.61 13.16 -12.08
N PHE A 52 -12.46 12.49 -12.27
CA PHE A 52 -12.12 11.88 -13.56
C PHE A 52 -12.98 10.65 -13.85
N THR A 53 -13.22 9.78 -12.87
CA THR A 53 -14.08 8.59 -13.04
C THR A 53 -15.52 8.95 -13.30
N ASP A 54 -16.04 10.00 -12.67
CA ASP A 54 -17.40 10.47 -12.88
C ASP A 54 -17.58 11.06 -14.29
N ARG A 55 -16.54 11.72 -14.84
CA ARG A 55 -16.61 12.37 -16.16
C ARG A 55 -16.27 11.44 -17.33
N PHE A 56 -15.25 10.60 -17.18
CA PHE A 56 -14.68 9.81 -18.28
C PHE A 56 -14.97 8.30 -18.18
N GLY A 57 -15.54 7.84 -17.08
CA GLY A 57 -15.76 6.43 -16.79
C GLY A 57 -14.52 5.75 -16.17
N ARG A 58 -14.74 4.57 -15.61
CA ARG A 58 -13.70 3.84 -14.86
C ARG A 58 -12.64 3.23 -15.77
N ARG A 59 -13.05 2.68 -16.92
CA ARG A 59 -12.14 2.11 -17.92
C ARG A 59 -11.17 3.14 -18.47
N ARG A 60 -11.68 4.28 -18.98
CA ARG A 60 -10.83 5.33 -19.53
C ARG A 60 -9.88 5.91 -18.50
N THR A 61 -10.36 6.17 -17.29
CA THR A 61 -9.53 6.66 -16.19
C THR A 61 -8.39 5.70 -15.87
N THR A 62 -8.65 4.38 -15.84
CA THR A 62 -7.63 3.37 -15.61
C THR A 62 -6.59 3.35 -16.74
N LEU A 63 -7.01 3.41 -18.01
CA LEU A 63 -6.09 3.43 -19.15
C LEU A 63 -5.20 4.69 -19.14
N ILE A 64 -5.78 5.86 -18.87
CA ILE A 64 -5.03 7.11 -18.71
C ILE A 64 -4.02 6.97 -17.56
N SER A 65 -4.42 6.41 -16.43
CA SER A 65 -3.54 6.22 -15.28
C SER A 65 -2.35 5.31 -15.59
N ILE A 66 -2.55 4.21 -16.33
CA ILE A 66 -1.47 3.34 -16.80
C ILE A 66 -0.51 4.12 -17.72
N GLY A 67 -1.05 4.92 -18.63
CA GLY A 67 -0.25 5.78 -19.52
C GLY A 67 0.58 6.81 -18.74
N VAL A 68 -0.01 7.44 -17.73
CA VAL A 68 0.67 8.41 -16.83
C VAL A 68 1.81 7.72 -16.05
N VAL A 69 1.57 6.52 -15.52
CA VAL A 69 2.63 5.73 -14.85
C VAL A 69 3.77 5.44 -15.81
N SER A 70 3.47 4.95 -17.02
CA SER A 70 4.50 4.63 -18.02
C SER A 70 5.30 5.87 -18.42
N ALA A 71 4.62 7.00 -18.66
CA ALA A 71 5.27 8.27 -19.00
C ALA A 71 6.19 8.76 -17.87
N GLY A 72 5.73 8.67 -16.62
CA GLY A 72 6.53 9.01 -15.44
C GLY A 72 7.76 8.11 -15.29
N MET A 73 7.61 6.80 -15.54
CA MET A 73 8.73 5.86 -15.54
C MET A 73 9.76 6.18 -16.63
N PHE A 74 9.32 6.49 -17.86
CA PHE A 74 10.22 6.94 -18.92
C PHE A 74 10.90 8.28 -18.57
N ALA A 75 10.20 9.20 -17.93
CA ALA A 75 10.80 10.45 -17.43
C ALA A 75 11.89 10.17 -16.38
N CYS A 76 11.69 9.21 -15.47
CA CYS A 76 12.72 8.76 -14.54
C CYS A 76 13.91 8.12 -15.26
N ALA A 77 13.64 7.26 -16.26
CA ALA A 77 14.68 6.59 -17.04
C ALA A 77 15.55 7.57 -17.85
N ALA A 78 14.95 8.63 -18.38
CA ALA A 78 15.62 9.63 -19.21
C ALA A 78 16.15 10.84 -18.42
N ALA A 79 16.01 10.86 -17.08
CA ALA A 79 16.30 12.03 -16.26
C ALA A 79 17.81 12.37 -16.23
N PRO A 80 18.26 13.51 -16.76
CA PRO A 80 19.65 13.94 -16.69
C PRO A 80 19.99 14.61 -15.33
N VAL A 81 18.99 15.04 -14.58
CA VAL A 81 19.15 15.75 -13.30
C VAL A 81 18.16 15.22 -12.25
N PRO A 82 18.52 15.29 -10.94
CA PRO A 82 17.68 14.78 -9.87
C PRO A 82 16.27 15.40 -9.81
N ALA A 83 16.15 16.68 -10.18
CA ALA A 83 14.86 17.37 -10.17
C ALA A 83 13.87 16.74 -11.18
N LEU A 84 14.33 16.43 -12.40
CA LEU A 84 13.48 15.79 -13.40
C LEU A 84 13.12 14.34 -13.00
N PHE A 85 14.06 13.61 -12.39
CA PHE A 85 13.79 12.33 -11.80
C PHE A 85 12.68 12.43 -10.73
N GLY A 86 12.76 13.42 -9.85
CA GLY A 86 11.74 13.69 -8.85
C GLY A 86 10.35 14.00 -9.44
N VAL A 87 10.31 14.81 -10.51
CA VAL A 87 9.06 15.06 -11.26
C VAL A 87 8.50 13.76 -11.85
N GLY A 88 9.36 12.92 -12.44
CA GLY A 88 8.96 11.60 -12.93
C GLY A 88 8.35 10.74 -11.83
N ARG A 89 8.98 10.67 -10.66
CA ARG A 89 8.48 9.97 -9.47
C ARG A 89 7.10 10.48 -9.02
N PHE A 90 6.92 11.79 -9.00
CA PHE A 90 5.62 12.40 -8.67
C PHE A 90 4.55 12.04 -9.70
N VAL A 91 4.87 12.08 -10.99
CA VAL A 91 3.95 11.71 -12.09
C VAL A 91 3.55 10.24 -12.00
N VAL A 92 4.52 9.33 -11.75
CA VAL A 92 4.22 7.92 -11.45
C VAL A 92 3.20 7.83 -10.32
N GLY A 93 3.44 8.55 -9.23
CA GLY A 93 2.54 8.59 -8.09
C GLY A 93 1.12 9.03 -8.45
N LEU A 94 0.95 10.08 -9.25
CA LEU A 94 -0.37 10.53 -9.71
C LEU A 94 -1.15 9.40 -10.40
N GLY A 95 -0.49 8.68 -11.31
CA GLY A 95 -1.10 7.56 -12.01
C GLY A 95 -1.45 6.40 -11.09
N VAL A 96 -0.50 5.94 -10.27
CA VAL A 96 -0.71 4.83 -9.30
C VAL A 96 -1.83 5.17 -8.32
N GLY A 97 -1.83 6.40 -7.78
CA GLY A 97 -2.86 6.86 -6.85
C GLY A 97 -4.28 6.84 -7.41
N ALA A 98 -4.41 7.00 -8.72
CA ALA A 98 -5.70 6.98 -9.42
C ALA A 98 -6.19 5.55 -9.74
N ILE A 99 -5.30 4.57 -9.91
CA ILE A 99 -5.67 3.21 -10.34
C ILE A 99 -6.58 2.53 -9.32
N TYR A 100 -6.20 2.52 -8.04
CA TYR A 100 -6.93 1.76 -7.01
C TYR A 100 -8.38 2.23 -6.81
N PRO A 101 -8.66 3.53 -6.64
CA PRO A 101 -10.04 4.01 -6.52
C PRO A 101 -10.87 3.83 -7.80
N ALA A 102 -10.24 3.87 -8.99
CA ALA A 102 -10.93 3.62 -10.25
C ALA A 102 -11.31 2.15 -10.42
N MET A 103 -10.39 1.23 -10.08
CA MET A 103 -10.56 -0.20 -10.29
C MET A 103 -11.36 -0.90 -9.18
N GLY A 104 -11.29 -0.42 -7.95
CA GLY A 104 -11.91 -1.07 -6.79
C GLY A 104 -13.40 -1.38 -7.00
N PRO A 105 -14.24 -0.40 -7.33
CA PRO A 105 -15.64 -0.64 -7.61
C PRO A 105 -15.88 -1.59 -8.81
N LEU A 106 -15.07 -1.48 -9.86
CA LEU A 106 -15.18 -2.33 -11.05
C LEU A 106 -14.91 -3.81 -10.71
N ILE A 107 -13.93 -4.09 -9.83
CA ILE A 107 -13.67 -5.44 -9.32
C ILE A 107 -14.90 -6.00 -8.61
N PHE A 108 -15.56 -5.19 -7.76
CA PHE A 108 -16.76 -5.61 -7.05
C PHE A 108 -17.99 -5.83 -7.96
N GLU A 109 -18.06 -5.12 -9.10
CA GLU A 109 -19.11 -5.31 -10.10
C GLU A 109 -18.90 -6.61 -10.91
N LEU A 110 -17.66 -6.91 -11.30
CA LEU A 110 -17.32 -8.04 -12.15
C LEU A 110 -17.13 -9.35 -11.37
N ALA A 111 -16.85 -9.28 -10.08
CA ALA A 111 -16.63 -10.45 -9.26
C ALA A 111 -17.92 -11.25 -9.06
N PRO A 112 -17.91 -12.60 -9.23
CA PRO A 112 -19.05 -13.47 -8.97
C PRO A 112 -19.61 -13.29 -7.56
N ALA A 113 -20.92 -13.46 -7.40
CA ALA A 113 -21.56 -13.40 -6.10
C ALA A 113 -20.91 -14.40 -5.13
N GLY A 114 -20.58 -13.94 -3.92
CA GLY A 114 -19.89 -14.75 -2.90
C GLY A 114 -18.36 -14.85 -3.03
N ARG A 115 -17.73 -14.34 -4.12
CA ARG A 115 -16.27 -14.42 -4.32
C ARG A 115 -15.58 -13.03 -4.39
N LYS A 116 -16.25 -11.96 -4.02
CA LYS A 116 -15.74 -10.58 -4.11
C LYS A 116 -14.43 -10.38 -3.34
N ASN A 117 -14.31 -10.97 -2.15
CA ASN A 117 -13.10 -10.88 -1.34
C ASN A 117 -11.92 -11.63 -1.99
N LEU A 118 -12.16 -12.79 -2.58
CA LEU A 118 -11.14 -13.56 -3.31
C LEU A 118 -10.60 -12.76 -4.50
N PHE A 119 -11.49 -12.17 -5.32
CA PHE A 119 -11.06 -11.36 -6.46
C PHE A 119 -10.30 -10.11 -6.03
N SER A 120 -10.74 -9.44 -4.97
CA SER A 120 -9.99 -8.31 -4.39
C SER A 120 -8.60 -8.75 -3.88
N GLY A 121 -8.51 -9.93 -3.26
CA GLY A 121 -7.24 -10.52 -2.82
C GLY A 121 -6.30 -10.84 -3.98
N ILE A 122 -6.81 -11.45 -5.07
CA ILE A 122 -6.03 -11.73 -6.28
C ILE A 122 -5.45 -10.45 -6.88
N VAL A 123 -6.26 -9.37 -6.93
CA VAL A 123 -5.79 -8.08 -7.43
C VAL A 123 -4.69 -7.50 -6.55
N GLN A 124 -4.80 -7.66 -5.23
CA GLN A 124 -3.75 -7.22 -4.29
C GLN A 124 -2.46 -8.03 -4.43
N CYS A 125 -2.53 -9.32 -4.77
CA CYS A 125 -1.33 -10.11 -5.09
C CYS A 125 -0.54 -9.52 -6.29
N GLY A 126 -1.20 -8.79 -7.17
CA GLY A 126 -0.53 -8.07 -8.27
C GLY A 126 0.56 -7.11 -7.78
N THR A 127 0.39 -6.46 -6.63
CA THR A 127 1.41 -5.56 -6.05
C THR A 127 2.69 -6.35 -5.69
N ALA A 128 2.53 -7.51 -5.07
CA ALA A 128 3.67 -8.35 -4.70
C ALA A 128 4.36 -8.98 -5.94
N VAL A 129 3.58 -9.37 -6.95
CA VAL A 129 4.13 -9.85 -8.23
C VAL A 129 4.94 -8.75 -8.92
N GLY A 130 4.42 -7.52 -8.97
CA GLY A 130 5.13 -6.37 -9.51
C GLY A 130 6.42 -6.05 -8.76
N GLY A 131 6.37 -6.07 -7.43
CA GLY A 131 7.53 -5.86 -6.59
C GLY A 131 8.60 -6.94 -6.74
N SER A 132 8.18 -8.21 -6.81
CA SER A 132 9.11 -9.32 -7.07
C SER A 132 9.75 -9.22 -8.46
N PHE A 133 8.98 -8.79 -9.47
CA PHE A 133 9.50 -8.57 -10.81
C PHE A 133 10.52 -7.42 -10.84
N ALA A 134 10.24 -6.29 -10.18
CA ALA A 134 11.21 -5.21 -10.03
C ALA A 134 12.51 -5.68 -9.35
N ALA A 135 12.40 -6.38 -8.23
CA ALA A 135 13.57 -6.87 -7.52
C ALA A 135 14.38 -7.89 -8.36
N LEU A 136 13.72 -8.70 -9.19
CA LEU A 136 14.38 -9.63 -10.10
C LEU A 136 15.10 -8.89 -11.22
N VAL A 137 14.46 -7.88 -11.82
CA VAL A 137 15.08 -7.00 -12.84
C VAL A 137 16.30 -6.31 -12.24
N ALA A 138 16.16 -5.76 -11.02
CA ALA A 138 17.26 -5.14 -10.32
C ALA A 138 18.44 -6.10 -10.09
N ASN A 139 18.16 -7.31 -9.64
CA ASN A 139 19.19 -8.32 -9.36
C ASN A 139 19.94 -8.77 -10.62
N THR A 140 19.26 -8.81 -11.78
CA THR A 140 19.83 -9.31 -13.03
C THR A 140 20.45 -8.22 -13.91
N LEU A 141 19.86 -7.02 -13.94
CA LEU A 141 20.21 -5.99 -14.93
C LEU A 141 20.94 -4.77 -14.35
N LEU A 142 20.82 -4.48 -13.02
CA LEU A 142 21.45 -3.29 -12.45
C LEU A 142 22.99 -3.41 -12.35
N THR A 143 23.52 -4.63 -12.26
CA THR A 143 24.95 -4.89 -12.29
C THR A 143 25.51 -4.56 -13.68
N GLY A 144 25.92 -3.29 -13.88
CA GLY A 144 26.59 -2.84 -15.10
C GLY A 144 25.83 -1.83 -15.97
N HIS A 145 24.51 -1.61 -15.77
CA HIS A 145 23.71 -0.75 -16.65
C HIS A 145 23.12 0.51 -15.97
N GLY A 146 23.35 0.69 -14.66
CA GLY A 146 22.86 1.83 -13.91
C GLY A 146 21.34 1.77 -13.61
N PHE A 147 20.87 2.67 -12.74
CA PHE A 147 19.49 2.70 -12.25
C PHE A 147 18.46 3.07 -13.34
N HIS A 148 18.87 3.73 -14.42
CA HIS A 148 17.98 4.17 -15.51
C HIS A 148 17.23 3.00 -16.16
N LEU A 149 17.90 1.83 -16.28
CA LEU A 149 17.32 0.65 -16.93
C LEU A 149 16.11 0.10 -16.16
N GLU A 150 16.13 0.16 -14.85
CA GLU A 150 15.00 -0.28 -14.01
C GLU A 150 13.72 0.49 -14.36
N TYR A 151 13.82 1.82 -14.46
CA TYR A 151 12.68 2.68 -14.82
C TYR A 151 12.29 2.52 -16.28
N LEU A 152 13.23 2.26 -17.17
CA LEU A 152 12.95 1.96 -18.58
C LEU A 152 12.10 0.68 -18.70
N VAL A 153 12.48 -0.39 -17.99
CA VAL A 153 11.72 -1.66 -17.96
C VAL A 153 10.33 -1.44 -17.40
N GLY A 154 10.19 -0.66 -16.31
CA GLY A 154 8.89 -0.31 -15.73
C GLY A 154 7.99 0.47 -16.71
N GLY A 155 8.58 1.42 -17.45
CA GLY A 155 7.87 2.17 -18.49
C GLY A 155 7.40 1.29 -19.65
N ILE A 156 8.25 0.39 -20.12
CA ILE A 156 7.93 -0.60 -21.18
C ILE A 156 6.84 -1.56 -20.69
N ALA A 157 6.95 -2.09 -19.46
CA ALA A 157 5.95 -2.99 -18.89
C ALA A 157 4.56 -2.31 -18.83
N GLY A 158 4.52 -1.05 -18.39
CA GLY A 158 3.26 -0.28 -18.39
C GLY A 158 2.71 -0.04 -19.80
N LEU A 159 3.59 0.28 -20.77
CA LEU A 159 3.19 0.47 -22.16
C LEU A 159 2.64 -0.83 -22.80
N LEU A 160 3.23 -1.99 -22.49
CA LEU A 160 2.74 -3.29 -22.94
C LEU A 160 1.41 -3.70 -22.28
N LEU A 161 1.16 -3.25 -21.06
CA LEU A 161 -0.13 -3.47 -20.38
C LEU A 161 -1.26 -2.63 -20.97
N LEU A 162 -0.99 -1.50 -21.62
CA LEU A 162 -2.02 -0.63 -22.20
C LEU A 162 -2.90 -1.32 -23.24
N PRO A 163 -2.36 -1.96 -24.30
CA PRO A 163 -3.19 -2.65 -25.30
C PRO A 163 -3.96 -3.83 -24.69
N LEU A 164 -3.35 -4.54 -23.72
CA LEU A 164 -4.01 -5.62 -23.00
C LEU A 164 -5.19 -5.10 -22.17
N ALA A 165 -4.99 -4.03 -21.42
CA ALA A 165 -6.04 -3.38 -20.65
C ALA A 165 -7.12 -2.77 -21.59
N PHE A 166 -6.72 -2.19 -22.72
CA PHE A 166 -7.66 -1.68 -23.71
C PHE A 166 -8.56 -2.77 -24.29
N ALA A 167 -8.02 -3.96 -24.56
CA ALA A 167 -8.76 -5.06 -25.14
C ALA A 167 -9.69 -5.76 -24.13
N TRP A 168 -9.26 -5.90 -22.86
CA TRP A 168 -9.93 -6.78 -21.91
C TRP A 168 -10.67 -6.06 -20.79
N LEU A 169 -10.39 -4.77 -20.53
CA LEU A 169 -11.05 -4.05 -19.45
C LEU A 169 -12.42 -3.55 -19.88
N PRO A 170 -13.53 -4.09 -19.32
CA PRO A 170 -14.87 -3.60 -19.63
C PRO A 170 -15.13 -2.25 -18.93
N GLU A 171 -16.11 -1.50 -19.45
CA GLU A 171 -16.62 -0.33 -18.74
C GLU A 171 -17.61 -0.76 -17.63
N SER A 172 -17.74 0.07 -16.61
CA SER A 172 -18.67 -0.15 -15.51
C SER A 172 -20.13 -0.09 -15.95
N THR A 173 -20.90 -1.12 -15.63
CA THR A 173 -22.35 -1.15 -15.88
C THR A 173 -23.11 -0.14 -15.02
N GLU A 174 -22.62 0.14 -13.81
CA GLU A 174 -23.18 1.19 -12.94
C GLU A 174 -22.94 2.58 -13.52
N TYR A 175 -21.75 2.83 -14.10
CA TYR A 175 -21.46 4.08 -14.78
C TYR A 175 -22.43 4.32 -15.95
N HIS A 176 -22.64 3.31 -16.80
CA HIS A 176 -23.60 3.43 -17.91
C HIS A 176 -25.03 3.72 -17.42
N ARG A 177 -25.47 3.06 -16.36
CA ARG A 177 -26.78 3.31 -15.75
C ARG A 177 -26.88 4.73 -15.18
N ALA A 178 -25.86 5.21 -14.48
CA ALA A 178 -25.84 6.55 -13.89
C ALA A 178 -25.90 7.64 -14.99
N VAL A 179 -25.13 7.47 -16.07
CA VAL A 179 -25.16 8.40 -17.22
C VAL A 179 -26.53 8.38 -17.92
N SER A 180 -27.13 7.20 -18.09
CA SER A 180 -28.44 7.06 -18.78
C SER A 180 -29.59 7.55 -17.91
N ALA A 181 -29.50 7.47 -16.59
CA ALA A 181 -30.59 7.80 -15.67
C ALA A 181 -30.63 9.28 -15.27
N SER A 182 -29.59 10.08 -15.60
CA SER A 182 -29.40 11.45 -15.06
C SER A 182 -29.57 11.51 -13.52
N ALA A 183 -29.27 10.39 -12.85
CA ALA A 183 -29.52 10.25 -11.42
C ALA A 183 -28.51 11.09 -10.62
N PRO A 184 -28.97 11.79 -9.57
CA PRO A 184 -28.03 12.49 -8.68
C PRO A 184 -27.05 11.49 -8.08
N VAL A 185 -25.76 11.81 -8.17
CA VAL A 185 -24.69 11.07 -7.46
C VAL A 185 -25.10 10.95 -5.98
N PRO A 186 -25.06 9.74 -5.37
CA PRO A 186 -25.43 9.58 -3.98
C PRO A 186 -24.67 10.60 -3.11
N ASP A 187 -25.44 11.38 -2.37
CA ASP A 187 -24.95 12.48 -1.53
C ASP A 187 -23.84 11.94 -0.63
N GLY A 188 -22.60 12.37 -0.83
CA GLY A 188 -21.41 11.90 -0.10
C GLY A 188 -21.41 12.21 1.41
N ARG A 189 -22.58 12.59 1.96
CA ARG A 189 -22.76 12.90 3.38
C ARG A 189 -22.39 11.75 4.32
N GLY A 190 -22.60 10.51 3.91
CA GLY A 190 -22.19 9.32 4.69
C GLY A 190 -20.68 9.22 4.94
N ARG A 191 -19.86 9.77 4.00
CA ARG A 191 -18.40 9.77 4.12
C ARG A 191 -17.90 10.56 5.33
N TRP A 192 -18.54 11.67 5.66
CA TRP A 192 -18.11 12.57 6.74
C TRP A 192 -18.67 12.17 8.11
N LEU A 193 -19.64 11.26 8.16
CA LEU A 193 -20.17 10.73 9.44
C LEU A 193 -19.11 9.96 10.23
N VAL A 194 -18.13 9.37 9.56
CA VAL A 194 -17.02 8.67 10.24
C VAL A 194 -16.11 9.61 11.04
N LEU A 195 -16.13 10.92 10.72
CA LEU A 195 -15.39 11.97 11.42
C LEU A 195 -16.21 12.63 12.55
N LYS A 196 -17.40 12.11 12.85
CA LYS A 196 -18.25 12.62 13.95
C LYS A 196 -18.32 11.60 15.09
N PRO A 197 -18.59 12.05 16.33
CA PRO A 197 -18.92 11.13 17.41
C PRO A 197 -20.15 10.25 17.04
N PRO A 198 -20.17 8.96 17.39
CA PRO A 198 -19.21 8.23 18.23
C PRO A 198 -18.03 7.61 17.49
N TYR A 199 -17.92 7.76 16.15
CA TYR A 199 -16.95 7.05 15.31
C TYR A 199 -15.57 7.71 15.26
N LEU A 200 -15.46 9.01 15.57
CA LEU A 200 -14.23 9.79 15.43
C LEU A 200 -13.00 9.12 16.07
N GLY A 201 -13.11 8.68 17.32
CA GLY A 201 -11.97 8.05 18.01
C GLY A 201 -11.51 6.76 17.36
N THR A 202 -12.44 5.96 16.85
CA THR A 202 -12.13 4.72 16.11
C THR A 202 -11.52 5.04 14.74
N THR A 203 -12.02 6.07 14.07
CA THR A 203 -11.48 6.52 12.78
C THR A 203 -10.04 7.03 12.90
N VAL A 204 -9.75 7.90 13.89
CA VAL A 204 -8.40 8.40 14.15
C VAL A 204 -7.42 7.26 14.41
N MET A 205 -7.84 6.29 15.20
CA MET A 205 -7.03 5.11 15.50
C MET A 205 -6.73 4.28 14.24
N PHE A 206 -7.73 4.03 13.38
CA PHE A 206 -7.50 3.34 12.11
C PHE A 206 -6.63 4.15 11.14
N CYS A 207 -6.77 5.48 11.11
CA CYS A 207 -5.85 6.35 10.37
C CYS A 207 -4.41 6.19 10.86
N ALA A 208 -4.20 6.16 12.17
CA ALA A 208 -2.87 5.97 12.75
C ALA A 208 -2.32 4.57 12.44
N MET A 209 -3.12 3.51 12.56
CA MET A 209 -2.71 2.14 12.21
C MET A 209 -2.32 2.03 10.72
N ALA A 210 -3.15 2.58 9.83
CA ALA A 210 -2.85 2.61 8.39
C ALA A 210 -1.58 3.43 8.10
N GLY A 211 -1.40 4.57 8.77
CA GLY A 211 -0.22 5.43 8.65
C GLY A 211 1.06 4.71 9.06
N LEU A 212 1.06 4.02 10.21
CA LEU A 212 2.20 3.24 10.67
C LEU A 212 2.52 2.07 9.74
N SER A 213 1.48 1.39 9.23
CA SER A 213 1.67 0.32 8.24
C SER A 213 2.27 0.84 6.94
N PHE A 214 1.76 1.93 6.38
CA PHE A 214 2.33 2.53 5.17
C PHE A 214 3.74 3.08 5.38
N LEU A 215 4.04 3.63 6.55
CA LEU A 215 5.39 4.07 6.90
C LEU A 215 6.36 2.88 6.86
N LEU A 216 5.97 1.73 7.40
CA LEU A 216 6.77 0.50 7.35
C LEU A 216 6.92 0.01 5.91
N ILE A 217 5.82 -0.09 5.14
CA ILE A 217 5.85 -0.59 3.76
C ILE A 217 6.81 0.25 2.91
N PHE A 218 6.60 1.57 2.87
CA PHE A 218 7.40 2.46 2.02
C PHE A 218 8.81 2.67 2.57
N GLY A 219 8.97 2.80 3.89
CA GLY A 219 10.27 2.98 4.51
C GLY A 219 11.17 1.75 4.36
N VAL A 220 10.66 0.57 4.70
CA VAL A 220 11.44 -0.68 4.62
C VAL A 220 11.77 -1.02 3.16
N ASN A 221 10.80 -0.97 2.24
CA ASN A 221 11.09 -1.24 0.82
C ASN A 221 12.12 -0.27 0.24
N THR A 222 12.09 1.02 0.63
CA THR A 222 13.05 2.02 0.15
C THR A 222 14.46 1.77 0.67
N TRP A 223 14.59 1.46 1.96
CA TRP A 223 15.89 1.49 2.62
C TRP A 223 16.51 0.12 2.88
N LEU A 224 15.76 -0.99 2.76
CA LEU A 224 16.25 -2.33 3.04
C LEU A 224 17.55 -2.67 2.30
N PRO A 225 17.70 -2.44 0.97
CA PRO A 225 18.96 -2.74 0.30
C PRO A 225 20.14 -1.94 0.85
N LYS A 226 19.94 -0.64 1.13
CA LYS A 226 20.99 0.19 1.70
C LYS A 226 21.34 -0.19 3.14
N LEU A 227 20.33 -0.53 3.94
CA LEU A 227 20.53 -1.02 5.31
C LEU A 227 21.35 -2.32 5.33
N MET A 228 21.06 -3.24 4.40
CA MET A 228 21.81 -4.49 4.29
C MET A 228 23.24 -4.25 3.83
N GLN A 229 23.47 -3.30 2.93
CA GLN A 229 24.83 -2.89 2.57
C GLN A 229 25.60 -2.30 3.77
N THR A 230 24.96 -1.48 4.61
CA THR A 230 25.60 -0.95 5.83
C THR A 230 25.88 -2.03 6.86
N ALA A 231 25.24 -3.20 6.76
CA ALA A 231 25.51 -4.39 7.56
C ALA A 231 26.53 -5.36 6.91
N ASP A 232 27.29 -4.89 5.88
CA ASP A 232 28.34 -5.60 5.17
C ASP A 232 27.85 -6.74 4.22
N TYR A 233 26.58 -6.70 3.76
CA TYR A 233 26.08 -7.61 2.74
C TYR A 233 26.28 -7.04 1.33
N PRO A 234 26.71 -7.86 0.33
CA PRO A 234 26.86 -7.42 -1.07
C PRO A 234 25.55 -6.85 -1.67
N LEU A 235 25.67 -5.96 -2.67
CA LEU A 235 24.51 -5.36 -3.33
C LEU A 235 23.57 -6.41 -3.92
N GLN A 236 24.11 -7.45 -4.55
CA GLN A 236 23.31 -8.51 -5.15
C GLN A 236 22.45 -9.27 -4.13
N ASP A 237 23.03 -9.61 -2.97
CA ASP A 237 22.28 -10.22 -1.87
C ASP A 237 21.24 -9.25 -1.31
N SER A 238 21.58 -7.94 -1.28
CA SER A 238 20.66 -6.89 -0.82
C SER A 238 19.41 -6.77 -1.70
N GLN A 239 19.50 -7.03 -2.99
CA GLN A 239 18.36 -7.09 -3.90
C GLN A 239 17.52 -8.36 -3.67
N THR A 240 18.15 -9.49 -3.37
CA THR A 240 17.47 -10.74 -3.04
C THR A 240 16.58 -10.56 -1.80
N PHE A 241 16.98 -9.75 -0.82
CA PHE A 241 16.15 -9.46 0.35
C PHE A 241 14.83 -8.77 0.00
N LEU A 242 14.77 -7.94 -1.06
CA LEU A 242 13.50 -7.35 -1.51
C LEU A 242 12.56 -8.41 -2.12
N VAL A 243 13.10 -9.38 -2.87
CA VAL A 243 12.30 -10.51 -3.38
C VAL A 243 11.71 -11.30 -2.21
N LEU A 244 12.55 -11.64 -1.22
CA LEU A 244 12.13 -12.42 -0.05
C LEU A 244 11.13 -11.66 0.83
N LEU A 245 11.31 -10.35 0.99
CA LEU A 245 10.37 -9.48 1.70
C LEU A 245 8.98 -9.52 1.06
N ASN A 246 8.91 -9.38 -0.27
CA ASN A 246 7.65 -9.38 -1.02
C ASN A 246 7.01 -10.79 -1.06
N LEU A 247 7.82 -11.85 -1.13
CA LEU A 247 7.36 -13.23 -0.97
C LEU A 247 6.71 -13.44 0.40
N GLY A 248 7.37 -12.99 1.46
CA GLY A 248 6.85 -13.02 2.82
C GLY A 248 5.57 -12.22 3.00
N ALA A 249 5.49 -11.05 2.37
CA ALA A 249 4.28 -10.23 2.36
C ALA A 249 3.09 -10.95 1.72
N THR A 250 3.32 -11.66 0.61
CA THR A 250 2.29 -12.39 -0.13
C THR A 250 1.84 -13.63 0.63
N VAL A 251 2.76 -14.55 0.86
CA VAL A 251 2.45 -15.86 1.46
C VAL A 251 2.03 -15.70 2.92
N GLY A 252 2.80 -14.93 3.69
CA GLY A 252 2.52 -14.66 5.09
C GLY A 252 1.25 -13.83 5.28
N GLY A 253 1.04 -12.81 4.44
CA GLY A 253 -0.17 -11.99 4.43
C GLY A 253 -1.43 -12.82 4.16
N LEU A 254 -1.38 -13.76 3.18
CA LEU A 254 -2.48 -14.68 2.92
C LEU A 254 -2.75 -15.63 4.10
N ALA A 255 -1.70 -16.23 4.67
CA ALA A 255 -1.83 -17.10 5.82
C ALA A 255 -2.46 -16.37 7.03
N MET A 256 -2.02 -15.15 7.29
CA MET A 256 -2.60 -14.31 8.35
C MET A 256 -4.03 -13.86 8.05
N ALA A 257 -4.40 -13.65 6.78
CA ALA A 257 -5.77 -13.38 6.37
C ALA A 257 -6.70 -14.58 6.65
N LEU A 258 -6.27 -15.79 6.32
CA LEU A 258 -7.01 -17.02 6.65
C LEU A 258 -7.16 -17.20 8.17
N LEU A 259 -6.13 -16.90 8.94
CA LEU A 259 -6.20 -16.91 10.39
C LEU A 259 -7.17 -15.84 10.93
N ALA A 260 -7.17 -14.65 10.34
CA ALA A 260 -8.07 -13.57 10.70
C ALA A 260 -9.55 -13.88 10.40
N ASP A 261 -9.83 -14.69 9.40
CA ASP A 261 -11.19 -15.14 9.12
C ASP A 261 -11.72 -16.10 10.18
N ARG A 262 -10.83 -16.89 10.82
CA ARG A 262 -11.19 -17.86 11.88
C ARG A 262 -11.16 -17.25 13.28
N ALA A 263 -10.13 -16.49 13.60
CA ALA A 263 -9.84 -16.00 14.96
C ALA A 263 -10.18 -14.50 15.18
N GLY A 264 -10.70 -13.83 14.13
CA GLY A 264 -10.90 -12.37 14.15
C GLY A 264 -9.63 -11.60 13.76
N SER A 265 -9.80 -10.36 13.31
CA SER A 265 -8.71 -9.59 12.69
C SER A 265 -7.67 -9.05 13.68
N ARG A 266 -8.05 -8.81 14.94
CA ARG A 266 -7.20 -8.14 15.95
C ARG A 266 -5.92 -8.91 16.27
N GLY A 267 -6.04 -10.21 16.59
CA GLY A 267 -4.89 -11.06 16.93
C GLY A 267 -3.86 -11.14 15.81
N PRO A 268 -4.26 -11.53 14.58
CA PRO A 268 -3.37 -11.57 13.43
C PRO A 268 -2.70 -10.25 13.08
N ILE A 269 -3.40 -9.10 13.16
CA ILE A 269 -2.80 -7.78 12.92
C ILE A 269 -1.73 -7.48 13.98
N THR A 270 -2.03 -7.73 15.28
CA THR A 270 -1.06 -7.55 16.35
C THR A 270 0.15 -8.45 16.15
N ALA A 271 -0.07 -9.73 15.81
CA ALA A 271 1.00 -10.68 15.53
C ALA A 271 1.87 -10.24 14.34
N CYS A 272 1.26 -9.76 13.25
CA CYS A 272 2.00 -9.21 12.12
C CYS A 272 2.91 -8.05 12.55
N PHE A 273 2.40 -7.05 13.23
CA PHE A 273 3.20 -5.92 13.68
C PHE A 273 4.35 -6.35 14.61
N LEU A 274 4.11 -7.28 15.55
CA LEU A 274 5.14 -7.79 16.44
C LEU A 274 6.18 -8.64 15.70
N LEU A 275 5.76 -9.50 14.76
CA LEU A 275 6.68 -10.26 13.91
C LEU A 275 7.51 -9.33 13.02
N GLY A 276 6.90 -8.26 12.46
CA GLY A 276 7.60 -7.24 11.71
C GLY A 276 8.66 -6.53 12.55
N ALA A 277 8.31 -6.08 13.77
CA ALA A 277 9.24 -5.46 14.69
C ALA A 277 10.40 -6.40 15.05
N ALA A 278 10.09 -7.64 15.44
CA ALA A 278 11.09 -8.64 15.82
C ALA A 278 12.03 -8.96 14.65
N ALA A 279 11.49 -9.13 13.43
CA ALA A 279 12.29 -9.40 12.24
C ALA A 279 13.19 -8.21 11.90
N ILE A 280 12.69 -6.97 11.93
CA ILE A 280 13.49 -5.76 11.66
C ILE A 280 14.63 -5.64 12.68
N ILE A 281 14.37 -5.90 13.96
CA ILE A 281 15.41 -5.90 15.00
C ILE A 281 16.41 -7.03 14.75
N ALA A 282 15.95 -8.24 14.43
CA ALA A 282 16.81 -9.39 14.15
C ALA A 282 17.73 -9.16 12.94
N MET A 283 17.29 -8.41 11.91
CA MET A 283 18.11 -8.02 10.76
C MET A 283 19.31 -7.14 11.17
N SER A 284 19.27 -6.48 12.33
CA SER A 284 20.41 -5.70 12.86
C SER A 284 21.55 -6.56 13.39
N ALA A 285 21.29 -7.84 13.64
CA ALA A 285 22.30 -8.80 14.06
C ALA A 285 22.98 -9.45 12.85
N ARG A 286 24.27 -9.72 12.96
CA ARG A 286 25.02 -10.47 11.92
C ARG A 286 24.61 -11.95 11.97
N LEU A 287 23.55 -12.28 11.24
CA LEU A 287 23.02 -13.64 11.15
C LEU A 287 23.62 -14.40 9.97
N PRO A 288 23.75 -15.73 10.04
CA PRO A 288 24.04 -16.54 8.87
C PRO A 288 23.00 -16.30 7.77
N LEU A 289 23.42 -16.25 6.50
CA LEU A 289 22.58 -15.87 5.36
C LEU A 289 21.25 -16.65 5.26
N PRO A 290 21.21 -18.01 5.48
CA PRO A 290 19.95 -18.74 5.44
C PRO A 290 18.95 -18.32 6.54
N VAL A 291 19.46 -18.00 7.74
CA VAL A 291 18.63 -17.51 8.85
C VAL A 291 18.10 -16.12 8.53
N LEU A 292 18.95 -15.26 7.96
CA LEU A 292 18.57 -13.90 7.56
C LEU A 292 17.48 -13.94 6.50
N TYR A 293 17.54 -14.84 5.52
CA TYR A 293 16.48 -15.02 4.53
C TYR A 293 15.13 -15.35 5.18
N ALA A 294 15.11 -16.26 6.14
CA ALA A 294 13.88 -16.58 6.89
C ALA A 294 13.38 -15.37 7.69
N VAL A 295 14.27 -14.62 8.33
CA VAL A 295 13.92 -13.40 9.06
C VAL A 295 13.33 -12.34 8.13
N VAL A 296 13.87 -12.14 6.93
CA VAL A 296 13.35 -11.19 5.94
C VAL A 296 11.96 -11.60 5.45
N ILE A 297 11.71 -12.89 5.20
CA ILE A 297 10.38 -13.41 4.84
C ILE A 297 9.37 -13.13 5.96
N ILE A 298 9.73 -13.39 7.21
CA ILE A 298 8.89 -13.07 8.38
C ILE A 298 8.63 -11.55 8.46
N GLY A 299 9.67 -10.74 8.23
CA GLY A 299 9.58 -9.28 8.18
C GLY A 299 8.61 -8.79 7.10
N GLY A 300 8.61 -9.43 5.93
CA GLY A 300 7.67 -9.15 4.85
C GLY A 300 6.22 -9.43 5.25
N CYS A 301 5.95 -10.57 5.85
CA CYS A 301 4.63 -10.90 6.42
C CYS A 301 4.18 -9.81 7.41
N GLY A 302 5.06 -9.43 8.33
CA GLY A 302 4.75 -8.52 9.42
C GLY A 302 4.65 -7.06 9.01
N ALA A 303 5.62 -6.55 8.26
CA ALA A 303 5.71 -5.12 7.92
C ALA A 303 4.87 -4.75 6.68
N VAL A 304 4.79 -5.64 5.69
CA VAL A 304 4.13 -5.37 4.41
C VAL A 304 2.77 -6.04 4.32
N GLY A 305 2.65 -7.31 4.74
CA GLY A 305 1.41 -8.08 4.66
C GLY A 305 0.26 -7.59 5.55
N VAL A 306 0.57 -6.82 6.60
CA VAL A 306 -0.42 -6.34 7.59
C VAL A 306 -1.47 -5.39 7.02
N GLN A 307 -1.15 -4.63 5.95
CA GLN A 307 -2.04 -3.61 5.38
C GLN A 307 -3.37 -4.18 4.90
N GLY A 308 -3.34 -5.35 4.26
CA GLY A 308 -4.56 -6.03 3.80
C GLY A 308 -5.50 -6.37 4.96
N LEU A 309 -4.95 -6.83 6.08
CA LEU A 309 -5.72 -7.16 7.28
C LEU A 309 -6.35 -5.91 7.92
N ILE A 310 -5.63 -4.78 7.93
CA ILE A 310 -6.14 -3.50 8.44
C ILE A 310 -7.35 -3.07 7.62
N ASN A 311 -7.31 -3.17 6.29
CA ASN A 311 -8.42 -2.80 5.42
C ASN A 311 -9.69 -3.62 5.71
N VAL A 312 -9.54 -4.93 5.93
CA VAL A 312 -10.65 -5.81 6.31
C VAL A 312 -11.17 -5.46 7.71
N TYR A 313 -10.27 -5.16 8.65
CA TYR A 313 -10.65 -4.80 10.02
C TYR A 313 -11.44 -3.49 10.05
N ILE A 314 -11.02 -2.46 9.31
CA ILE A 314 -11.77 -1.23 9.13
C ILE A 314 -13.16 -1.54 8.58
N SER A 315 -13.23 -2.29 7.47
CA SER A 315 -14.51 -2.62 6.82
C SER A 315 -15.49 -3.37 7.74
N ARG A 316 -14.99 -4.21 8.64
CA ARG A 316 -15.82 -4.95 9.62
C ARG A 316 -16.24 -4.09 10.81
N SER A 317 -15.57 -2.97 11.09
CA SER A 317 -15.81 -2.12 12.26
C SER A 317 -16.85 -1.03 12.04
N TYR A 318 -17.36 -0.87 10.81
CA TYR A 318 -18.34 0.16 10.47
C TYR A 318 -19.60 -0.41 9.82
N PRO A 319 -20.77 0.25 9.98
CA PRO A 319 -21.99 -0.07 9.25
C PRO A 319 -21.76 -0.06 7.73
N VAL A 320 -22.51 -0.88 6.99
CA VAL A 320 -22.36 -1.04 5.52
C VAL A 320 -22.34 0.28 4.77
N THR A 321 -23.21 1.22 5.17
CA THR A 321 -23.35 2.55 4.56
C THR A 321 -22.14 3.46 4.75
N MET A 322 -21.29 3.19 5.75
CA MET A 322 -20.14 4.01 6.12
C MET A 322 -18.79 3.36 5.77
N ARG A 323 -18.78 2.07 5.42
CA ARG A 323 -17.54 1.28 5.20
C ARG A 323 -16.59 1.90 4.17
N ALA A 324 -17.13 2.27 3.01
CA ALA A 324 -16.32 2.87 1.94
C ALA A 324 -15.71 4.20 2.39
N GLY A 325 -16.47 5.03 3.12
CA GLY A 325 -15.98 6.27 3.70
C GLY A 325 -14.89 6.03 4.74
N ALA A 326 -15.08 5.07 5.65
CA ALA A 326 -14.11 4.73 6.69
C ALA A 326 -12.78 4.23 6.10
N VAL A 327 -12.84 3.29 5.15
CA VAL A 327 -11.65 2.81 4.43
C VAL A 327 -10.98 3.95 3.67
N GLY A 328 -11.75 4.75 2.94
CA GLY A 328 -11.21 5.88 2.16
C GLY A 328 -10.50 6.92 3.03
N VAL A 329 -11.08 7.28 4.18
CA VAL A 329 -10.47 8.24 5.13
C VAL A 329 -9.22 7.63 5.76
N ALA A 330 -9.30 6.39 6.25
CA ALA A 330 -8.16 5.75 6.90
C ALA A 330 -6.97 5.55 5.96
N LEU A 331 -7.21 5.11 4.72
CA LEU A 331 -6.15 4.95 3.72
C LEU A 331 -5.63 6.30 3.20
N GLY A 332 -6.53 7.28 3.00
CA GLY A 332 -6.14 8.62 2.56
C GLY A 332 -5.20 9.29 3.56
N VAL A 333 -5.59 9.35 4.84
CA VAL A 333 -4.76 9.90 5.92
C VAL A 333 -3.52 9.01 6.13
N GLY A 334 -3.67 7.69 6.04
CA GLY A 334 -2.58 6.73 6.18
C GLY A 334 -1.44 6.95 5.17
N ARG A 335 -1.73 7.50 3.97
CA ARG A 335 -0.69 7.84 2.98
C ARG A 335 0.34 8.86 3.48
N LEU A 336 0.02 9.64 4.52
CA LEU A 336 1.01 10.48 5.20
C LEU A 336 2.16 9.64 5.77
N GLY A 337 1.86 8.42 6.23
CA GLY A 337 2.89 7.44 6.63
C GLY A 337 3.76 6.99 5.46
N ALA A 338 3.16 6.76 4.28
CA ALA A 338 3.90 6.42 3.07
C ALA A 338 4.87 7.53 2.64
N ILE A 339 4.46 8.80 2.81
CA ILE A 339 5.30 9.97 2.55
C ILE A 339 6.43 10.06 3.59
N ALA A 340 6.10 9.84 4.87
CA ALA A 340 7.06 9.95 5.95
C ALA A 340 8.12 8.85 5.93
N GLY A 341 7.78 7.62 5.51
CA GLY A 341 8.67 6.45 5.56
C GLY A 341 10.04 6.66 4.89
N PRO A 342 10.08 6.95 3.59
CA PRO A 342 11.35 7.20 2.89
C PRO A 342 12.11 8.41 3.43
N THR A 343 11.43 9.53 3.72
CA THR A 343 12.07 10.76 4.24
C THR A 343 12.68 10.53 5.64
N LEU A 344 11.92 9.93 6.57
CA LEU A 344 12.41 9.64 7.92
C LEU A 344 13.58 8.66 7.88
N GLY A 345 13.50 7.61 7.06
CA GLY A 345 14.61 6.68 6.88
C GLY A 345 15.87 7.37 6.35
N GLY A 346 15.71 8.30 5.39
CA GLY A 346 16.81 9.12 4.89
C GLY A 346 17.47 10.00 5.97
N TRP A 347 16.67 10.64 6.81
CA TRP A 347 17.18 11.46 7.92
C TRP A 347 17.90 10.63 8.99
N ILE A 348 17.33 9.46 9.35
CA ILE A 348 17.93 8.54 10.32
C ILE A 348 19.30 8.05 9.81
N LEU A 349 19.38 7.65 8.56
CA LEU A 349 20.64 7.22 7.93
C LEU A 349 21.63 8.38 7.81
N ALA A 350 21.18 9.59 7.47
CA ALA A 350 22.00 10.79 7.36
C ALA A 350 22.55 11.23 8.73
N ALA A 351 21.90 10.89 9.83
CA ALA A 351 22.37 11.18 11.19
C ALA A 351 23.65 10.41 11.57
N GLY A 352 24.12 9.46 10.72
CA GLY A 352 25.36 8.72 10.93
C GLY A 352 25.34 7.78 12.14
N LEU A 353 24.16 7.38 12.59
CA LEU A 353 23.99 6.43 13.70
C LEU A 353 24.53 5.04 13.32
N GLN A 354 24.94 4.27 14.34
CA GLN A 354 25.34 2.88 14.11
C GLN A 354 24.21 2.11 13.39
N PRO A 355 24.53 1.18 12.47
CA PRO A 355 23.52 0.47 11.65
C PRO A 355 22.36 -0.12 12.44
N ARG A 356 22.63 -0.67 13.64
CA ARG A 356 21.60 -1.22 14.54
C ARG A 356 20.48 -0.23 14.89
N TRP A 357 20.80 1.06 15.06
CA TRP A 357 19.82 2.07 15.42
C TRP A 357 18.90 2.41 14.26
N ASN A 358 19.39 2.29 13.02
CA ASN A 358 18.56 2.44 11.82
C ASN A 358 17.46 1.37 11.79
N PHE A 359 17.79 0.10 12.08
CA PHE A 359 16.79 -0.97 12.17
C PHE A 359 15.82 -0.75 13.34
N VAL A 360 16.34 -0.40 14.53
CA VAL A 360 15.48 -0.12 15.69
C VAL A 360 14.48 1.00 15.41
N SER A 361 14.89 2.05 14.71
CA SER A 361 14.00 3.16 14.35
C SER A 361 12.82 2.72 13.47
N PHE A 362 13.04 1.77 12.57
CA PHE A 362 11.94 1.17 11.78
C PHE A 362 11.10 0.17 12.59
N ALA A 363 11.63 -0.41 13.67
CA ALA A 363 10.85 -1.29 14.54
C ALA A 363 9.85 -0.52 15.42
N VAL A 364 10.14 0.74 15.78
CA VAL A 364 9.26 1.57 16.63
C VAL A 364 7.84 1.72 16.04
N PRO A 365 7.63 2.09 14.76
CA PRO A 365 6.30 2.14 14.15
C PRO A 365 5.55 0.81 14.22
N ALA A 366 6.24 -0.32 14.10
CA ALA A 366 5.62 -1.64 14.20
C ALA A 366 5.14 -1.92 15.63
N VAL A 367 5.94 -1.61 16.65
CA VAL A 367 5.53 -1.75 18.06
C VAL A 367 4.33 -0.84 18.38
N LEU A 368 4.35 0.41 17.92
CA LEU A 368 3.23 1.34 18.07
C LEU A 368 1.97 0.83 17.36
N GLY A 369 2.08 0.24 16.16
CA GLY A 369 0.99 -0.38 15.44
C GLY A 369 0.36 -1.55 16.21
N ALA A 370 1.20 -2.40 16.82
CA ALA A 370 0.73 -3.48 17.70
C ALA A 370 -0.02 -2.94 18.92
N ALA A 371 0.53 -1.93 19.59
CA ALA A 371 -0.09 -1.30 20.77
C ALA A 371 -1.46 -0.66 20.42
N LEU A 372 -1.54 0.06 19.30
CA LEU A 372 -2.79 0.63 18.80
C LEU A 372 -3.82 -0.45 18.47
N THR A 373 -3.39 -1.57 17.86
CA THR A 373 -4.29 -2.68 17.56
C THR A 373 -4.86 -3.31 18.82
N LEU A 374 -4.06 -3.44 19.86
CA LEU A 374 -4.50 -3.93 21.17
C LEU A 374 -5.49 -2.96 21.84
N ALA A 375 -5.25 -1.67 21.75
CA ALA A 375 -6.15 -0.63 22.26
C ALA A 375 -7.49 -0.54 21.49
N ALA A 376 -7.48 -0.95 20.22
CA ALA A 376 -8.65 -0.91 19.33
C ALA A 376 -9.80 -1.82 19.75
N GLY A 377 -9.51 -2.92 20.43
CA GLY A 377 -10.46 -4.02 20.63
C GLY A 377 -11.74 -3.64 21.39
N GLY A 378 -11.65 -2.76 22.39
CA GLY A 378 -12.83 -2.32 23.14
C GLY A 378 -13.76 -1.40 22.35
N ARG A 379 -13.21 -0.51 21.54
CA ARG A 379 -13.97 0.51 20.79
C ARG A 379 -14.66 -0.06 19.54
N ALA A 380 -14.00 -0.95 18.82
CA ALA A 380 -14.57 -1.60 17.63
C ALA A 380 -15.76 -2.50 17.99
N LEU A 381 -15.69 -3.24 19.10
CA LEU A 381 -16.79 -4.07 19.64
C LEU A 381 -17.98 -3.21 20.08
N GLN A 382 -17.75 -2.06 20.71
CA GLN A 382 -18.82 -1.13 21.09
C GLN A 382 -19.55 -0.56 19.87
N ASN A 383 -18.85 -0.30 18.78
CA ASN A 383 -19.46 0.18 17.55
C ASN A 383 -20.27 -0.92 16.84
N GLN A 384 -19.86 -2.19 16.90
CA GLN A 384 -20.63 -3.31 16.38
C GLN A 384 -21.92 -3.56 17.16
N SER A 385 -21.90 -3.47 18.50
CA SER A 385 -23.10 -3.61 19.33
C SER A 385 -24.11 -2.47 19.12
N ARG A 386 -23.64 -1.27 18.80
CA ARG A 386 -24.51 -0.12 18.47
C ARG A 386 -25.12 -0.16 17.09
N SER A 387 -24.52 -0.91 16.15
CA SER A 387 -25.01 -1.08 14.77
C SER A 387 -25.88 -2.33 14.60
N ALA A 388 -26.04 -3.19 15.61
CA ALA A 388 -27.00 -4.28 15.60
C ALA A 388 -28.43 -3.69 15.59
N PRO A 389 -29.33 -4.12 14.67
CA PRO A 389 -30.72 -3.68 14.72
C PRO A 389 -31.29 -4.04 16.09
N SER A 390 -31.95 -3.09 16.74
CA SER A 390 -32.70 -3.38 17.99
C SER A 390 -33.67 -4.55 17.73
N PRO A 391 -33.81 -5.52 18.64
CA PRO A 391 -34.82 -6.55 18.50
C PRO A 391 -36.15 -5.82 18.25
N ARG A 392 -36.75 -6.07 17.07
CA ARG A 392 -38.05 -5.48 16.72
C ARG A 392 -38.97 -5.66 17.94
N ALA A 393 -39.51 -4.55 18.45
CA ALA A 393 -40.64 -4.58 19.36
C ALA A 393 -41.67 -5.52 18.68
N LYS A 394 -42.03 -6.60 19.37
CA LYS A 394 -43.08 -7.51 18.92
C LYS A 394 -44.26 -6.65 18.49
N GLU A 395 -44.64 -6.68 17.25
CA GLU A 395 -45.91 -6.14 16.79
C GLU A 395 -47.00 -6.72 17.72
N PRO A 396 -47.88 -5.86 18.25
CA PRO A 396 -49.03 -6.37 19.02
C PRO A 396 -49.84 -7.24 18.06
N THR A 397 -49.96 -8.51 18.39
CA THR A 397 -50.86 -9.45 17.73
C THR A 397 -52.23 -8.83 17.68
N ALA A 398 -52.71 -8.47 16.50
CA ALA A 398 -54.08 -8.11 16.26
C ALA A 398 -54.98 -9.30 16.71
N GLY A 399 -55.76 -9.08 17.76
CA GLY A 399 -56.74 -10.03 18.24
C GLY A 399 -57.76 -10.32 17.15
N PRO A 400 -58.41 -11.51 17.18
CA PRO A 400 -59.43 -11.87 16.21
C PRO A 400 -60.65 -10.99 16.41
N THR A 401 -61.04 -10.24 15.37
CA THR A 401 -62.34 -9.60 15.26
C THR A 401 -63.42 -10.70 15.12
N GLN A 402 -64.35 -10.73 16.10
CA GLN A 402 -65.61 -11.48 16.00
C GLN A 402 -66.56 -10.82 14.99
#